data_ef92c307d8fec54d165c39b31a4e77ae
#
_entry.id   ef92c307d8fec54d165c39b31a4e77ae
#
_cell.length_a   1.000
_cell.length_b   1.000
_cell.length_c   1.000
_cell.angle_alpha   90.00
_cell.angle_beta   90.00
_cell.angle_gamma   90.00
#
_symmetry.space_group_name_H-M   'P 1'
#
loop_
_entity.id
_entity.type
_entity.pdbx_description
1 polymer ?
#
loop_
_entity_poly.entity_id
_entity_poly.type
_entity_poly.pdbx_seq_one_letter_code
_entity_poly.pdbx_strand_id
1 'polypeptide(L)'
;EFFDSKDAETVATIKELIETRVRPAVENDGGDLTFRGFKEGVVYLDMKGACAGCRSSTATLRHGIQNLLRHYVPDVGEVRPM
;
A
#
# COMPACT_ATOMS: atom_id res chain seq x y z
N GLU A 1 -3.24 8.39 9.82
CA GLU A 1 -3.57 6.97 9.70
C GLU A 1 -4.88 6.67 10.40
N PHE A 2 -5.70 5.90 9.76
CA PHE A 2 -6.97 5.46 10.36
C PHE A 2 -7.14 3.95 10.20
N PHE A 3 -7.62 3.30 11.23
CA PHE A 3 -7.93 1.87 11.23
C PHE A 3 -8.67 1.51 12.51
N ASP A 4 -9.39 0.38 12.49
CA ASP A 4 -10.07 -0.11 13.69
C ASP A 4 -9.07 -0.76 14.64
N SER A 5 -9.33 -0.66 15.95
CA SER A 5 -8.47 -1.26 16.98
C SER A 5 -8.27 -2.76 16.76
N LYS A 6 -9.32 -3.43 16.30
CA LYS A 6 -9.25 -4.88 16.03
C LYS A 6 -8.27 -5.23 14.91
N ASP A 7 -7.93 -4.26 14.06
CA ASP A 7 -7.03 -4.44 12.93
C ASP A 7 -5.61 -3.98 13.21
N ALA A 8 -5.29 -3.62 14.45
CA ALA A 8 -3.99 -3.07 14.79
C ALA A 8 -2.82 -3.99 14.40
N GLU A 9 -2.96 -5.29 14.64
CA GLU A 9 -1.90 -6.25 14.27
C GLU A 9 -1.78 -6.36 12.76
N THR A 10 -2.91 -6.40 12.05
CA THR A 10 -2.95 -6.45 10.59
C THR A 10 -2.28 -5.21 10.03
N VAL A 11 -2.62 -4.04 10.56
CA VAL A 11 -2.03 -2.77 10.14
C VAL A 11 -0.52 -2.75 10.37
N ALA A 12 -0.07 -3.25 11.52
CA ALA A 12 1.37 -3.31 11.81
C ALA A 12 2.10 -4.16 10.76
N THR A 13 1.54 -5.30 10.40
CA THR A 13 2.10 -6.17 9.36
C THR A 13 2.11 -5.46 8.01
N ILE A 14 1.01 -4.80 7.65
CA ILE A 14 0.91 -4.06 6.39
C ILE A 14 1.98 -2.98 6.33
N LYS A 15 2.15 -2.19 7.38
CA LYS A 15 3.15 -1.14 7.44
C LYS A 15 4.57 -1.69 7.30
N GLU A 16 4.84 -2.81 7.94
CA GLU A 16 6.14 -3.47 7.82
C GLU A 16 6.42 -3.91 6.39
N LEU A 17 5.44 -4.53 5.74
CA LEU A 17 5.58 -4.96 4.35
C LEU A 17 5.80 -3.78 3.43
N ILE A 18 5.08 -2.69 3.65
CA ILE A 18 5.24 -1.47 2.87
C ILE A 18 6.66 -0.94 3.02
N GLU A 19 7.16 -0.83 4.24
CA GLU A 19 8.50 -0.28 4.49
C GLU A 19 9.62 -1.16 3.95
N THR A 20 9.47 -2.48 4.05
CA THR A 20 10.56 -3.40 3.71
C THR A 20 10.51 -3.90 2.28
N ARG A 21 9.34 -3.94 1.65
CA ARG A 21 9.18 -4.53 0.33
C ARG A 21 8.62 -3.57 -0.72
N VAL A 22 7.68 -2.73 -0.34
CA VAL A 22 7.00 -1.85 -1.30
C VAL A 22 7.75 -0.54 -1.50
N ARG A 23 8.14 0.12 -0.42
CA ARG A 23 8.82 1.41 -0.50
C ARG A 23 10.12 1.37 -1.33
N PRO A 24 10.99 0.35 -1.16
CA PRO A 24 12.21 0.31 -1.98
C PRO A 24 11.92 0.26 -3.48
N ALA A 25 10.88 -0.47 -3.89
CA ALA A 25 10.50 -0.55 -5.31
C ALA A 25 9.97 0.80 -5.82
N VAL A 26 9.16 1.47 -5.00
CA VAL A 26 8.58 2.78 -5.36
C VAL A 26 9.69 3.83 -5.44
N GLU A 27 10.60 3.85 -4.48
CA GLU A 27 11.70 4.81 -4.47
C GLU A 27 12.63 4.61 -5.67
N ASN A 28 12.82 3.36 -6.08
CA ASN A 28 13.64 3.05 -7.24
C ASN A 28 13.09 3.68 -8.52
N ASP A 29 11.75 3.85 -8.59
CA ASP A 29 11.09 4.51 -9.71
C ASP A 29 10.98 6.03 -9.52
N GLY A 30 11.59 6.57 -8.48
CA GLY A 30 11.60 8.00 -8.22
C GLY A 30 10.36 8.51 -7.48
N GLY A 31 9.55 7.61 -6.96
CA GLY A 31 8.35 7.97 -6.22
C GLY A 31 8.48 7.73 -4.73
N ASP A 32 7.39 7.97 -4.02
CA ASP A 32 7.29 7.69 -2.60
C ASP A 32 5.87 7.27 -2.29
N LEU A 33 5.69 6.66 -1.12
CA LEU A 33 4.36 6.23 -0.74
C LEU A 33 4.23 6.26 0.78
N THR A 34 3.01 6.58 1.24
CA THR A 34 2.71 6.66 2.67
C THR A 34 1.45 5.86 2.96
N PHE A 35 1.49 5.04 3.99
CA PHE A 35 0.29 4.35 4.46
C PHE A 35 -0.65 5.37 5.11
N ARG A 36 -1.90 5.38 4.66
CA ARG A 36 -2.89 6.33 5.17
C ARG A 36 -3.94 5.68 6.07
N GLY A 37 -4.28 4.43 5.80
CA GLY A 37 -5.25 3.76 6.63
C GLY A 37 -5.65 2.39 6.12
N PHE A 38 -6.44 1.69 6.92
CA PHE A 38 -6.98 0.37 6.58
C PHE A 38 -8.39 0.27 7.12
N LYS A 39 -9.34 -0.06 6.25
CA LYS A 39 -10.74 -0.19 6.65
C LYS A 39 -11.45 -1.21 5.76
N GLU A 40 -12.11 -2.16 6.40
CA GLU A 40 -12.92 -3.16 5.69
C GLU A 40 -12.18 -3.88 4.56
N GLY A 41 -10.93 -4.24 4.82
CA GLY A 41 -10.12 -4.93 3.85
C GLY A 41 -9.48 -4.04 2.79
N VAL A 42 -9.70 -2.72 2.85
CA VAL A 42 -9.13 -1.76 1.92
C VAL A 42 -7.95 -1.04 2.55
N VAL A 43 -6.81 -1.08 1.86
CA VAL A 43 -5.60 -0.36 2.27
C VAL A 43 -5.55 0.94 1.50
N TYR A 44 -5.43 2.05 2.21
CA TYR A 44 -5.33 3.39 1.61
C TYR A 44 -3.88 3.85 1.64
N LEU A 45 -3.36 4.17 0.47
CA LEU A 45 -1.97 4.62 0.30
C LEU A 45 -1.95 5.95 -0.42
N ASP A 46 -1.04 6.82 0.00
CA ASP A 46 -0.78 8.09 -0.67
C ASP A 46 0.50 7.92 -1.48
N MET A 47 0.38 7.92 -2.79
CA MET A 47 1.52 7.80 -3.70
C MET A 47 1.94 9.15 -4.21
N LYS A 48 3.25 9.41 -4.21
CA LYS A 48 3.81 10.71 -4.60
C LYS A 48 4.93 10.54 -5.60
N GLY A 49 5.32 11.64 -6.23
CA GLY A 49 6.44 11.67 -7.16
C GLY A 49 6.06 11.16 -8.54
N ALA A 50 7.01 10.53 -9.20
CA ALA A 50 6.86 10.05 -10.58
C ALA A 50 5.70 9.06 -10.72
N CYS A 51 5.46 8.24 -9.71
CA CYS A 51 4.36 7.27 -9.73
C CYS A 51 2.99 7.93 -9.76
N ALA A 52 2.85 9.06 -9.11
CA ALA A 52 1.57 9.77 -9.07
C ALA A 52 1.23 10.40 -10.42
N GLY A 53 2.24 10.73 -11.23
CA GLY A 53 2.04 11.34 -12.53
C GLY A 53 1.86 10.38 -13.69
N CYS A 54 2.06 9.09 -13.47
CA CYS A 54 2.03 8.06 -14.52
C CYS A 54 0.86 7.12 -14.31
N ARG A 55 -0.22 7.31 -15.06
CA ARG A 55 -1.44 6.51 -14.87
C ARG A 55 -1.21 5.01 -14.99
N SER A 56 -0.58 4.57 -16.06
CA SER A 56 -0.36 3.13 -16.26
C SER A 56 0.60 2.56 -15.24
N SER A 57 1.66 3.29 -14.91
CA SER A 57 2.61 2.88 -13.89
C SER A 57 1.94 2.80 -12.51
N THR A 58 1.08 3.79 -12.20
CA THR A 58 0.36 3.81 -10.93
C THR A 58 -0.58 2.62 -10.82
N ALA A 59 -1.30 2.30 -11.87
CA ALA A 59 -2.22 1.15 -11.87
C ALA A 59 -1.46 -0.16 -11.70
N THR A 60 -0.37 -0.35 -12.45
CA THR A 60 0.47 -1.55 -12.35
C THR A 60 1.06 -1.69 -10.96
N LEU A 61 1.58 -0.60 -10.43
CA LEU A 61 2.18 -0.58 -9.10
C LEU A 61 1.14 -0.93 -8.03
N ARG A 62 -0.04 -0.35 -8.13
CA ARG A 62 -1.14 -0.63 -7.20
C ARG A 62 -1.51 -2.11 -7.20
N HIS A 63 -1.60 -2.73 -8.38
CA HIS A 63 -1.89 -4.15 -8.49
C HIS A 63 -0.78 -5.00 -7.88
N GLY A 64 0.47 -4.63 -8.10
CA GLY A 64 1.61 -5.32 -7.51
C GLY A 64 1.59 -5.25 -5.99
N ILE A 65 1.31 -4.07 -5.46
CA ILE A 65 1.20 -3.86 -4.01
C ILE A 65 0.04 -4.68 -3.45
N GLN A 66 -1.11 -4.63 -4.10
CA GLN A 66 -2.28 -5.38 -3.68
C GLN A 66 -2.00 -6.88 -3.63
N ASN A 67 -1.40 -7.43 -4.66
CA ASN A 67 -1.06 -8.85 -4.72
C ASN A 67 -0.06 -9.22 -3.63
N LEU A 68 0.95 -8.40 -3.40
CA LEU A 68 1.94 -8.63 -2.36
C LEU A 68 1.28 -8.65 -0.99
N LEU A 69 0.48 -7.64 -0.69
CA LEU A 69 -0.17 -7.54 0.61
C LEU A 69 -1.16 -8.68 0.83
N ARG A 70 -1.93 -9.03 -0.18
CA ARG A 70 -2.88 -10.15 -0.09
C ARG A 70 -2.17 -11.48 0.14
N HIS A 71 -0.98 -11.63 -0.41
CA HIS A 71 -0.21 -12.85 -0.23
C HIS A 71 0.19 -13.06 1.23
N TYR A 72 0.61 -12.00 1.90
CA TYR A 72 1.04 -12.06 3.29
C TYR A 72 -0.10 -11.81 4.28
N VAL A 73 -1.08 -11.02 3.88
CA VAL A 73 -2.21 -10.63 4.73
C VAL A 73 -3.51 -10.91 3.98
N PRO A 74 -4.10 -12.08 4.17
CA PRO A 74 -5.33 -12.46 3.46
C PRO A 74 -6.51 -11.52 3.70
N ASP A 75 -6.48 -10.78 4.80
CA ASP A 75 -7.55 -9.83 5.13
C ASP A 75 -7.57 -8.62 4.20
N VAL A 76 -6.47 -8.38 3.46
CA VAL A 76 -6.43 -7.31 2.49
C VAL A 76 -7.17 -7.73 1.24
N GLY A 77 -8.20 -6.99 0.87
CA GLY A 77 -8.97 -7.24 -0.35
C GLY A 77 -8.60 -6.32 -1.48
N GLU A 78 -8.29 -5.06 -1.17
CA GLU A 78 -8.02 -4.05 -2.19
C GLU A 78 -7.05 -3.00 -1.67
N VAL A 79 -6.33 -2.38 -2.60
CA VAL A 79 -5.48 -1.21 -2.31
C VAL A 79 -6.03 -0.04 -3.12
N ARG A 80 -6.25 1.08 -2.47
CA ARG A 80 -6.75 2.29 -3.12
C ARG A 80 -5.80 3.46 -2.90
N PRO A 81 -5.66 4.34 -3.90
CA PRO A 81 -4.92 5.60 -3.70
C PRO A 81 -5.76 6.56 -2.88
N MET A 82 -5.08 7.44 -2.19
CA MET A 82 -5.76 8.43 -1.36
C MET A 82 -5.25 9.83 -1.67
#